data_92b45e7a2371fd5623fedb716667c44f
#
_entry.id   92b45e7a2371fd5623fedb716667c44f
#
_cell.length_a   1.000
_cell.length_b   1.000
_cell.length_c   1.000
_cell.angle_alpha   90.00
_cell.angle_beta   90.00
_cell.angle_gamma   90.00
#
_symmetry.space_group_name_H-M   'P 1'
#
loop_
_entity.id
_entity.type
_entity.pdbx_description
1 polymer ?
#
loop_
_entity_poly.entity_id
_entity_poly.type
_entity_poly.pdbx_seq_one_letter_code
_entity_poly.pdbx_strand_id
1 'polypeptide(L)'
;MPKERASKAVSQSENILVERVQTGVRLEKRLLKVLKGLAEYHDMTLGDLLEGIVLHAFDGRHPFGDETRRRIKDLKRIYKLDLDADASHRLLEAEDQKTVTKRARKKRKN
;
A
#
# COMPACT_ATOMS: atom_id res chain seq x y z
N MET A 1 -0.42 -9.94 -30.10
CA MET A 1 0.13 -9.50 -29.89
C MET A 1 0.44 -9.15 -29.81
N PRO A 2 0.00 -9.29 -30.06
CA PRO A 2 0.40 -8.88 -29.73
C PRO A 2 0.71 -8.29 -29.60
N LYS A 3 0.34 -8.08 -29.46
CA LYS A 3 0.80 -7.45 -29.09
C LYS A 3 1.14 -6.73 -29.38
N GLU A 4 0.61 -6.56 -29.43
CA GLU A 4 1.05 -5.84 -29.40
C GLU A 4 1.39 -5.38 -29.44
N ARG A 5 1.14 -5.34 -29.75
CA ARG A 5 1.56 -4.77 -29.50
C ARG A 5 1.92 -4.10 -29.99
N ALA A 6 1.57 -4.10 -30.44
CA ALA A 6 1.92 -3.46 -30.63
C ALA A 6 2.20 -2.43 -30.74
N SER A 7 2.08 -1.94 -30.83
CA SER A 7 2.32 -1.21 -30.66
C SER A 7 2.40 -0.36 -30.35
N LYS A 8 2.30 0.12 -30.09
CA LYS A 8 2.52 0.61 -29.48
C LYS A 8 2.62 0.74 -28.61
N ALA A 9 1.84 1.43 -29.12
CA ALA A 9 1.81 1.29 -27.70
C ALA A 9 2.81 0.38 -27.15
N VAL A 10 3.58 0.27 -27.87
CA VAL A 10 4.69 -0.60 -27.61
C VAL A 10 5.42 -0.16 -26.35
N SER A 11 5.62 1.15 -26.18
CA SER A 11 6.38 1.64 -25.04
C SER A 11 5.69 1.32 -23.70
N GLN A 12 4.36 1.20 -23.70
CA GLN A 12 3.65 0.88 -22.49
C GLN A 12 3.83 -0.56 -22.04
N SER A 13 4.13 -1.44 -23.00
CA SER A 13 4.34 -2.86 -22.69
C SER A 13 5.81 -3.20 -22.49
N GLU A 14 6.69 -2.26 -22.75
CA GLU A 14 8.12 -2.50 -22.58
C GLU A 14 8.51 -2.40 -21.11
N ASN A 15 9.32 -3.36 -20.68
CA ASN A 15 9.84 -3.33 -19.33
C ASN A 15 10.96 -2.32 -19.21
N ILE A 16 11.03 -1.69 -18.08
CA ILE A 16 12.07 -0.72 -17.78
C ILE A 16 12.99 -1.33 -16.74
N LEU A 17 14.28 -1.39 -17.04
CA LEU A 17 15.26 -1.93 -16.11
C LEU A 17 15.54 -0.89 -15.03
N VAL A 18 15.45 -1.32 -13.79
CA VAL A 18 15.73 -0.46 -12.64
C VAL A 18 16.56 -1.24 -11.64
N GLU A 19 17.23 -0.50 -10.77
CA GLU A 19 17.95 -1.09 -9.66
C GLU A 19 17.07 -0.98 -8.41
N ARG A 20 16.80 -2.11 -7.75
CA ARG A 20 16.03 -2.10 -6.52
C ARG A 20 16.91 -2.44 -5.35
N VAL A 21 16.57 -1.85 -4.20
CA VAL A 21 17.27 -2.14 -2.95
C VAL A 21 16.26 -2.69 -1.96
N GLN A 22 16.73 -3.55 -1.07
CA GLN A 22 15.90 -4.09 -0.01
C GLN A 22 15.70 -3.02 1.06
N THR A 23 14.46 -2.83 1.48
CA THR A 23 14.16 -1.91 2.56
C THR A 23 13.02 -2.49 3.40
N GLY A 24 12.89 -2.01 4.60
CA GLY A 24 11.83 -2.47 5.48
C GLY A 24 11.09 -1.29 6.08
N VAL A 25 9.77 -1.42 6.16
CA VAL A 25 8.91 -0.43 6.81
C VAL A 25 7.90 -1.17 7.66
N ARG A 26 7.40 -0.50 8.69
CA ARG A 26 6.34 -1.04 9.52
C ARG A 26 5.03 -0.40 9.10
N LEU A 27 4.04 -1.20 8.82
CA LEU A 27 2.73 -0.74 8.38
C LEU A 27 1.66 -1.29 9.31
N GLU A 28 0.55 -0.59 9.38
CA GLU A 28 -0.60 -1.07 10.14
C GLU A 28 -1.01 -2.44 9.59
N LYS A 29 -1.32 -3.36 10.50
CA LYS A 29 -1.51 -4.76 10.16
C LYS A 29 -2.61 -5.00 9.13
N ARG A 30 -3.78 -4.37 9.34
CA ARG A 30 -4.92 -4.59 8.43
C ARG A 30 -4.68 -3.91 7.08
N LEU A 31 -4.02 -2.76 7.10
CA LEU A 31 -3.63 -2.08 5.87
C LEU A 31 -2.71 -2.98 5.04
N LEU A 32 -1.73 -3.62 5.70
CA LEU A 32 -0.83 -4.52 5.00
C LEU A 32 -1.59 -5.72 4.42
N LYS A 33 -2.58 -6.25 5.14
CA LYS A 33 -3.37 -7.36 4.63
C LYS A 33 -4.16 -6.97 3.39
N VAL A 34 -4.74 -5.77 3.38
CA VAL A 34 -5.44 -5.27 2.19
C VAL A 34 -4.46 -5.12 1.03
N LEU A 35 -3.29 -4.55 1.29
CA LEU A 35 -2.28 -4.39 0.24
C LEU A 35 -1.85 -5.73 -0.34
N LYS A 36 -1.60 -6.72 0.51
CA LYS A 36 -1.19 -8.04 0.04
C LYS A 36 -2.31 -8.72 -0.74
N GLY A 37 -3.55 -8.59 -0.27
CA GLY A 37 -4.68 -9.15 -1.00
C GLY A 37 -4.86 -8.51 -2.35
N LEU A 38 -4.64 -7.21 -2.43
CA LEU A 38 -4.77 -6.49 -3.70
C LEU A 38 -3.64 -6.88 -4.67
N ALA A 39 -2.41 -7.02 -4.16
CA ALA A 39 -1.31 -7.48 -4.99
C ALA A 39 -1.59 -8.86 -5.56
N GLU A 40 -2.11 -9.76 -4.72
CA GLU A 40 -2.47 -11.10 -5.14
C GLU A 40 -3.55 -11.06 -6.22
N TYR A 41 -4.55 -10.22 -6.02
CA TYR A 41 -5.65 -10.07 -6.98
C TYR A 41 -5.13 -9.66 -8.36
N HIS A 42 -4.10 -8.82 -8.40
CA HIS A 42 -3.53 -8.33 -9.65
C HIS A 42 -2.33 -9.15 -10.13
N ASP A 43 -2.01 -10.24 -9.45
CA ASP A 43 -0.87 -11.11 -9.80
C ASP A 43 0.45 -10.33 -9.85
N MET A 44 0.67 -9.47 -8.87
CA MET A 44 1.90 -8.70 -8.78
C MET A 44 2.49 -8.81 -7.38
N THR A 45 3.76 -8.44 -7.24
CA THR A 45 4.38 -8.42 -5.92
C THR A 45 3.91 -7.20 -5.14
N LEU A 46 4.05 -7.27 -3.82
CA LEU A 46 3.72 -6.13 -2.97
C LEU A 46 4.55 -4.91 -3.34
N GLY A 47 5.84 -5.12 -3.63
CA GLY A 47 6.72 -4.01 -4.03
C GLY A 47 6.26 -3.34 -5.30
N ASP A 48 5.87 -4.15 -6.29
CA ASP A 48 5.37 -3.63 -7.56
C ASP A 48 4.10 -2.79 -7.34
N LEU A 49 3.19 -3.31 -6.52
CA LEU A 49 1.97 -2.57 -6.21
C LEU A 49 2.29 -1.23 -5.54
N LEU A 50 3.18 -1.25 -4.56
CA LEU A 50 3.55 -0.03 -3.83
C LEU A 50 4.24 0.98 -4.74
N GLU A 51 5.13 0.50 -5.64
CA GLU A 51 5.77 1.40 -6.60
C GLU A 51 4.74 2.09 -7.47
N GLY A 52 3.75 1.34 -7.94
CA GLY A 52 2.69 1.92 -8.76
C GLY A 52 1.87 2.96 -8.02
N ILE A 53 1.51 2.67 -6.78
CA ILE A 53 0.75 3.61 -5.96
C ILE A 53 1.54 4.90 -5.77
N VAL A 54 2.82 4.77 -5.42
CA VAL A 54 3.65 5.94 -5.12
C VAL A 54 3.89 6.78 -6.37
N LEU A 55 4.17 6.13 -7.50
CA LEU A 55 4.41 6.86 -8.74
C LEU A 55 3.18 7.65 -9.17
N HIS A 56 1.99 7.04 -9.04
CA HIS A 56 0.75 7.77 -9.33
C HIS A 56 0.55 8.94 -8.38
N ALA A 57 0.81 8.70 -7.09
CA ALA A 57 0.64 9.74 -6.09
C ALA A 57 1.58 10.91 -6.35
N PHE A 58 2.82 10.63 -6.75
CA PHE A 58 3.78 11.68 -7.07
C PHE A 58 3.31 12.57 -8.22
N ASP A 59 2.59 11.99 -9.16
CA ASP A 59 2.03 12.73 -10.31
C ASP A 59 0.68 13.35 -10.00
N GLY A 60 0.19 13.22 -8.77
CA GLY A 60 -1.13 13.71 -8.40
C GLY A 60 -2.26 12.93 -9.05
N ARG A 61 -2.02 11.69 -9.46
CA ARG A 61 -3.01 10.87 -10.14
C ARG A 61 -3.50 9.76 -9.22
N HIS A 62 -4.76 9.39 -9.40
CA HIS A 62 -5.35 8.31 -8.64
C HIS A 62 -4.81 6.97 -9.15
N PRO A 63 -4.30 6.09 -8.28
CA PRO A 63 -3.65 4.87 -8.74
C PRO A 63 -4.59 3.74 -9.16
N PHE A 64 -5.89 3.83 -8.84
CA PHE A 64 -6.79 2.71 -9.03
C PHE A 64 -7.99 3.07 -9.89
N GLY A 65 -8.33 2.15 -10.82
CA GLY A 65 -9.57 2.24 -11.56
C GLY A 65 -10.76 1.76 -10.76
N ASP A 66 -11.94 1.80 -11.36
CA ASP A 66 -13.18 1.51 -10.67
C ASP A 66 -13.25 0.08 -10.14
N GLU A 67 -12.83 -0.89 -10.94
CA GLU A 67 -12.87 -2.28 -10.51
C GLU A 67 -11.94 -2.52 -9.33
N THR A 68 -10.73 -2.00 -9.40
CA THR A 68 -9.78 -2.13 -8.30
C THR A 68 -10.31 -1.47 -7.04
N ARG A 69 -10.95 -0.32 -7.20
CA ARG A 69 -11.54 0.37 -6.03
C ARG A 69 -12.63 -0.47 -5.39
N ARG A 70 -13.42 -1.20 -6.19
CA ARG A 70 -14.42 -2.12 -5.65
C ARG A 70 -13.75 -3.26 -4.89
N ARG A 71 -12.66 -3.80 -5.44
CA ARG A 71 -11.93 -4.88 -4.75
C ARG A 71 -11.36 -4.38 -3.43
N ILE A 72 -10.85 -3.13 -3.41
CA ILE A 72 -10.34 -2.55 -2.17
C ILE A 72 -11.46 -2.49 -1.12
N LYS A 73 -12.65 -2.07 -1.50
CA LYS A 73 -13.78 -2.06 -0.56
C LYS A 73 -14.07 -3.43 0.01
N ASP A 74 -14.03 -4.45 -0.84
CA ASP A 74 -14.24 -5.82 -0.40
C ASP A 74 -13.18 -6.26 0.59
N LEU A 75 -11.91 -5.99 0.28
CA LEU A 75 -10.79 -6.37 1.14
C LEU A 75 -10.83 -5.62 2.47
N LYS A 76 -11.17 -4.34 2.43
CA LYS A 76 -11.31 -3.56 3.66
C LYS A 76 -12.38 -4.17 4.56
N ARG A 77 -13.48 -4.63 3.98
CA ARG A 77 -14.53 -5.26 4.77
C ARG A 77 -14.06 -6.60 5.34
N ILE A 78 -13.39 -7.40 4.52
CA ILE A 78 -12.90 -8.72 4.95
C ILE A 78 -11.93 -8.58 6.10
N TYR A 79 -11.00 -7.66 6.01
CA TYR A 79 -9.96 -7.50 7.01
C TYR A 79 -10.30 -6.46 8.07
N LYS A 80 -11.51 -5.90 7.99
CA LYS A 80 -12.02 -4.92 8.95
C LYS A 80 -11.12 -3.69 9.06
N LEU A 81 -10.62 -3.25 7.91
CA LEU A 81 -9.80 -2.03 7.86
C LEU A 81 -10.74 -0.83 7.84
N ASP A 82 -10.81 -0.15 8.95
CA ASP A 82 -11.70 1.00 9.13
C ASP A 82 -10.95 2.34 9.12
N LEU A 83 -9.71 2.31 8.69
CA LEU A 83 -8.90 3.52 8.57
C LEU A 83 -9.01 4.06 7.16
N ASP A 84 -9.00 5.38 7.04
CA ASP A 84 -9.05 6.04 5.74
C ASP A 84 -7.97 7.13 5.68
N ALA A 85 -8.01 7.94 4.63
CA ALA A 85 -6.99 8.97 4.41
C ALA A 85 -6.90 9.95 5.58
N ASP A 86 -8.01 10.20 6.26
CA ASP A 86 -8.01 11.13 7.40
C ASP A 86 -7.17 10.63 8.57
N ALA A 87 -6.93 9.32 8.63
CA ALA A 87 -6.11 8.74 9.67
C ALA A 87 -4.61 8.85 9.38
N SER A 88 -4.24 9.28 8.18
CA SER A 88 -2.84 9.38 7.77
C SER A 88 -2.05 10.24 8.75
N HIS A 89 -0.87 9.77 9.10
CA HIS A 89 0.08 10.47 9.98
C HIS A 89 -0.43 10.63 11.41
N ARG A 90 -1.50 9.94 11.76
CA ARG A 90 -2.07 9.99 13.11
C ARG A 90 -2.04 8.63 13.79
N LEU A 91 -1.45 7.64 13.16
CA LEU A 91 -1.42 6.28 13.69
C LEU A 91 -0.29 6.13 14.69
N LEU A 92 -0.60 5.54 15.82
CA LEU A 92 0.38 5.25 16.86
C LEU A 92 0.44 3.74 17.04
N GLU A 93 1.64 3.18 17.00
CA GLU A 93 1.80 1.74 17.06
C GLU A 93 1.37 1.21 18.43
N ALA A 94 0.51 0.20 18.41
CA ALA A 94 0.04 -0.44 19.63
C ALA A 94 1.15 -1.29 20.22
N GLU A 95 1.23 -1.28 21.56
CA GLU A 95 2.17 -2.09 22.31
C GLU A 95 1.40 -2.86 23.37
N ASP A 96 2.09 -3.78 24.07
CA ASP A 96 1.42 -4.44 25.18
C ASP A 96 1.13 -3.44 26.30
N GLN A 97 0.21 -3.80 27.18
CA GLN A 97 -0.28 -2.90 28.22
C GLN A 97 0.82 -2.29 29.05
N LYS A 98 1.80 -3.11 29.41
CA LYS A 98 2.91 -2.68 30.25
C LYS A 98 3.76 -1.64 29.55
N THR A 99 4.06 -1.86 28.29
CA THR A 99 4.88 -0.95 27.50
C THR A 99 4.17 0.38 27.29
N VAL A 100 2.87 0.35 26.99
CA VAL A 100 2.06 1.55 26.80
C VAL A 100 2.08 2.40 28.08
N THR A 101 1.87 1.77 29.22
CA THR A 101 1.89 2.47 30.52
C THR A 101 3.25 3.13 30.75
N LYS A 102 4.32 2.41 30.43
CA LYS A 102 5.66 2.92 30.60
C LYS A 102 5.91 4.17 29.75
N ARG A 103 5.48 4.13 28.49
CA ARG A 103 5.63 5.29 27.59
C ARG A 103 4.83 6.49 28.08
N ALA A 104 3.62 6.26 28.55
CA ALA A 104 2.79 7.33 29.08
C ALA A 104 3.46 8.01 30.28
N ARG A 105 4.05 7.23 31.17
CA ARG A 105 4.78 7.79 32.31
C ARG A 105 5.97 8.63 31.88
N LYS A 106 6.72 8.15 30.90
CA LYS A 106 7.86 8.90 30.37
C LYS A 106 7.44 10.24 29.84
N LYS A 107 6.37 10.27 29.07
CA LYS A 107 5.85 11.52 28.51
C LYS A 107 5.45 12.51 29.60
N ARG A 108 4.85 12.02 30.69
CA ARG A 108 4.45 12.90 31.78
C ARG A 108 5.62 13.51 32.53
N LYS A 109 6.70 12.77 32.62
CA LYS A 109 7.88 13.26 33.32
C LYS A 109 8.60 14.37 32.57
N ASN A 110 8.39 14.41 31.28
CA ASN A 110 8.99 15.43 30.43
C ASN A 110 8.05 16.60 30.21
#